data_6489fbdf7bd79a3dfc8ea9d982eeec8c
#
_entry.id   6489fbdf7bd79a3dfc8ea9d982eeec8c
#
_cell.length_a   1.000
_cell.length_b   1.000
_cell.length_c   1.000
_cell.angle_alpha   90.00
_cell.angle_beta   90.00
_cell.angle_gamma   90.00
#
_symmetry.space_group_name_H-M   'P 1'
#
loop_
_entity.id
_entity.type
_entity.pdbx_description
1 polymer ?
#
loop_
_entity_poly.entity_id
_entity_poly.type
_entity_poly.pdbx_seq_one_letter_code
_entity_poly.pdbx_strand_id
1 'polypeptide(L)'
;GGVGKTVCTANLALHLARRHRVLTVDLDLGCGNLNASLGVRSFVKSIDDFIGLRVPTLAPLKMKTSVDGLELITCSYTPVDSTTLSEIQKERLVEHLRSDESEYVFMDLGAGVAHDILDLFAAADLKVLVTAPESLALHNAFVFAKSVAYRVLARSLEQTGLSKRHRQDIIKQLYASGDHEIERTIDRIRTRDSEGANLVREILGNLNIAVILNK
;
A
#
# COMPACT_ATOMS: atom_id res chain seq x y z
N GLY A 1 0.92 1.96 15.29
CA GLY A 1 -0.54 1.78 15.21
C GLY A 1 -1.30 2.94 15.85
N GLY A 2 -2.62 3.02 15.67
CA GLY A 2 -3.45 4.00 16.41
C GLY A 2 -3.63 5.38 15.76
N VAL A 3 -2.99 5.69 14.65
CA VAL A 3 -3.14 6.99 13.95
C VAL A 3 -4.46 7.13 13.18
N GLY A 4 -5.33 6.11 13.18
CA GLY A 4 -6.67 6.18 12.58
C GLY A 4 -6.76 5.78 11.10
N LYS A 5 -5.86 4.97 10.56
CA LYS A 5 -5.92 4.49 9.16
C LYS A 5 -7.28 3.88 8.81
N THR A 6 -7.68 2.84 9.52
CA THR A 6 -8.96 2.15 9.33
C THR A 6 -10.17 3.08 9.45
N VAL A 7 -10.13 4.02 10.40
CA VAL A 7 -11.18 5.04 10.57
C VAL A 7 -11.24 5.98 9.36
N CYS A 8 -10.10 6.44 8.86
CA CYS A 8 -10.03 7.24 7.64
C CYS A 8 -10.55 6.46 6.43
N THR A 9 -10.10 5.21 6.25
CA THR A 9 -10.57 4.31 5.18
C THR A 9 -12.09 4.15 5.23
N ALA A 10 -12.65 3.80 6.40
CA ALA A 10 -14.09 3.62 6.56
C ALA A 10 -14.88 4.90 6.23
N ASN A 11 -14.45 6.06 6.75
CA ASN A 11 -15.17 7.33 6.51
C ASN A 11 -15.09 7.78 5.05
N LEU A 12 -13.94 7.66 4.39
CA LEU A 12 -13.80 8.00 2.98
C LEU A 12 -14.66 7.06 2.11
N ALA A 13 -14.64 5.77 2.39
CA ALA A 13 -15.46 4.78 1.68
C ALA A 13 -16.96 5.05 1.87
N LEU A 14 -17.41 5.31 3.09
CA LEU A 14 -18.80 5.68 3.41
C LEU A 14 -19.22 6.97 2.69
N HIS A 15 -18.35 7.95 2.57
CA HIS A 15 -18.63 9.18 1.86
C HIS A 15 -18.82 8.94 0.35
N LEU A 16 -17.92 8.19 -0.27
CA LEU A 16 -17.98 7.90 -1.70
C LEU A 16 -19.14 6.95 -2.06
N ALA A 17 -19.47 6.00 -1.19
CA ALA A 17 -20.55 5.05 -1.41
C ALA A 17 -21.93 5.70 -1.59
N ARG A 18 -22.09 6.96 -1.18
CA ARG A 18 -23.32 7.73 -1.43
C ARG A 18 -23.65 7.94 -2.91
N ARG A 19 -22.66 7.81 -3.79
CA ARG A 19 -22.79 8.12 -5.22
C ARG A 19 -22.09 7.11 -6.14
N HIS A 20 -21.24 6.26 -5.58
CA HIS A 20 -20.36 5.35 -6.31
C HIS A 20 -20.43 3.95 -5.73
N ARG A 21 -20.07 2.95 -6.55
CA ARG A 21 -19.84 1.59 -6.06
C ARG A 21 -18.44 1.52 -5.47
N VAL A 22 -18.37 1.15 -4.21
CA VAL A 22 -17.12 1.14 -3.42
C VAL A 22 -16.90 -0.26 -2.85
N LEU A 23 -15.69 -0.77 -3.03
CA LEU A 23 -15.20 -1.95 -2.35
C LEU A 23 -14.13 -1.54 -1.34
N THR A 24 -14.28 -2.00 -0.10
CA THR A 24 -13.22 -1.90 0.91
C THR A 24 -12.62 -3.27 1.17
N VAL A 25 -11.30 -3.35 1.26
CA VAL A 25 -10.58 -4.61 1.52
C VAL A 25 -9.66 -4.40 2.71
N ASP A 26 -9.89 -5.19 3.76
CA ASP A 26 -9.04 -5.21 4.94
C ASP A 26 -7.81 -6.08 4.65
N LEU A 27 -6.65 -5.47 4.59
CA LEU A 27 -5.34 -6.09 4.35
C LEU A 27 -4.39 -5.93 5.54
N ASP A 28 -4.91 -5.56 6.74
CA ASP A 28 -4.17 -5.64 8.00
C ASP A 28 -4.22 -7.10 8.51
N LEU A 29 -3.50 -7.99 7.80
CA LEU A 29 -3.59 -9.44 7.98
C LEU A 29 -3.29 -9.86 9.44
N GLY A 30 -4.28 -10.46 10.06
CA GLY A 30 -4.21 -10.94 11.46
C GLY A 30 -4.59 -9.90 12.53
N CYS A 31 -4.72 -8.60 12.18
CA CYS A 31 -5.08 -7.53 13.11
C CYS A 31 -6.20 -6.62 12.59
N GLY A 32 -6.77 -6.92 11.44
CA GLY A 32 -7.78 -6.10 10.78
C GLY A 32 -9.06 -5.99 11.59
N ASN A 33 -9.69 -4.82 11.52
CA ASN A 33 -10.94 -4.53 12.22
C ASN A 33 -11.83 -3.54 11.42
N LEU A 34 -11.62 -3.48 10.11
CA LEU A 34 -12.41 -2.66 9.20
C LEU A 34 -13.89 -3.08 9.21
N ASN A 35 -14.15 -4.39 9.35
CA ASN A 35 -15.50 -4.94 9.51
C ASN A 35 -16.24 -4.33 10.71
N ALA A 36 -15.59 -4.18 11.85
CA ALA A 36 -16.18 -3.56 13.04
C ALA A 36 -16.49 -2.07 12.79
N SER A 37 -15.59 -1.35 12.10
CA SER A 37 -15.75 0.06 11.73
C SER A 37 -16.93 0.27 10.76
N LEU A 38 -17.26 -0.73 9.94
CA LEU A 38 -18.38 -0.72 8.98
C LEU A 38 -19.64 -1.45 9.50
N GLY A 39 -19.66 -1.85 10.78
CA GLY A 39 -20.81 -2.49 11.43
C GLY A 39 -21.07 -3.93 11.01
N VAL A 40 -20.12 -4.59 10.34
CA VAL A 40 -20.22 -6.00 9.94
C VAL A 40 -19.69 -6.89 11.06
N ARG A 41 -20.56 -7.67 11.69
CA ARG A 41 -20.24 -8.43 12.92
C ARG A 41 -19.79 -9.86 12.67
N SER A 42 -20.18 -10.45 11.56
CA SER A 42 -19.88 -11.85 11.23
C SER A 42 -19.56 -12.01 9.76
N PHE A 43 -18.63 -12.91 9.48
CA PHE A 43 -18.27 -13.31 8.13
C PHE A 43 -17.90 -14.80 8.11
N VAL A 44 -18.05 -15.44 6.96
CA VAL A 44 -17.74 -16.86 6.77
C VAL A 44 -16.44 -17.05 6.00
N LYS A 45 -16.14 -16.10 5.09
CA LYS A 45 -14.96 -16.11 4.24
C LYS A 45 -14.23 -14.80 4.37
N SER A 46 -12.93 -14.80 4.12
CA SER A 46 -12.06 -13.67 4.25
C SER A 46 -11.07 -13.59 3.08
N ILE A 47 -10.28 -12.53 3.00
CA ILE A 47 -9.22 -12.38 2.01
C ILE A 47 -8.20 -13.52 2.08
N ASP A 48 -8.02 -14.13 3.26
CA ASP A 48 -7.13 -15.28 3.47
C ASP A 48 -7.56 -16.50 2.65
N ASP A 49 -8.86 -16.66 2.34
CA ASP A 49 -9.33 -17.72 1.46
C ASP A 49 -8.89 -17.54 0.01
N PHE A 50 -8.81 -16.29 -0.45
CA PHE A 50 -8.26 -15.98 -1.76
C PHE A 50 -6.74 -16.11 -1.79
N ILE A 51 -6.04 -15.57 -0.79
CA ILE A 51 -4.58 -15.67 -0.66
C ILE A 51 -4.15 -17.12 -0.60
N GLY A 52 -4.87 -17.95 0.19
CA GLY A 52 -4.63 -19.39 0.35
C GLY A 52 -5.16 -20.26 -0.79
N LEU A 53 -5.61 -19.68 -1.93
CA LEU A 53 -6.12 -20.38 -3.11
C LEU A 53 -7.37 -21.26 -2.85
N ARG A 54 -8.07 -21.05 -1.73
CA ARG A 54 -9.33 -21.76 -1.42
C ARG A 54 -10.50 -21.24 -2.27
N VAL A 55 -10.42 -20.02 -2.76
CA VAL A 55 -11.33 -19.46 -3.75
C VAL A 55 -10.57 -18.84 -4.92
N PRO A 56 -11.08 -18.95 -6.17
CA PRO A 56 -10.36 -18.48 -7.35
C PRO A 56 -10.46 -16.96 -7.57
N THR A 57 -11.51 -16.31 -7.04
CA THR A 57 -11.80 -14.88 -7.27
C THR A 57 -12.21 -14.19 -5.98
N LEU A 58 -12.28 -12.85 -6.00
CA LEU A 58 -12.72 -12.04 -4.87
C LEU A 58 -14.25 -12.00 -4.70
N ALA A 59 -15.03 -12.29 -5.75
CA ALA A 59 -16.48 -12.18 -5.73
C ALA A 59 -17.17 -12.95 -4.58
N PRO A 60 -16.78 -14.19 -4.23
CA PRO A 60 -17.40 -14.94 -3.12
C PRO A 60 -17.05 -14.39 -1.73
N LEU A 61 -16.14 -13.43 -1.63
CA LEU A 61 -15.68 -12.82 -0.37
C LEU A 61 -16.39 -11.50 -0.08
N LYS A 62 -17.00 -10.89 -1.10
CA LYS A 62 -17.67 -9.61 -0.97
C LYS A 62 -18.90 -9.72 -0.08
N MET A 63 -18.96 -8.85 0.91
CA MET A 63 -20.08 -8.73 1.83
C MET A 63 -20.72 -7.35 1.66
N LYS A 64 -22.05 -7.33 1.61
CA LYS A 64 -22.80 -6.08 1.67
C LYS A 64 -22.71 -5.48 3.08
N THR A 65 -22.52 -4.19 3.15
CA THR A 65 -22.63 -3.44 4.41
C THR A 65 -24.07 -2.93 4.60
N SER A 66 -24.33 -2.20 5.69
CA SER A 66 -25.61 -1.52 5.90
C SER A 66 -25.78 -0.28 5.01
N VAL A 67 -24.76 0.09 4.23
CA VAL A 67 -24.77 1.24 3.32
C VAL A 67 -24.81 0.75 1.88
N ASP A 68 -25.80 1.18 1.14
CA ASP A 68 -25.92 0.87 -0.28
C ASP A 68 -24.70 1.38 -1.05
N GLY A 69 -24.22 0.56 -1.99
CA GLY A 69 -23.03 0.90 -2.77
C GLY A 69 -21.70 0.61 -2.08
N LEU A 70 -21.69 0.14 -0.81
CA LEU A 70 -20.47 -0.21 -0.09
C LEU A 70 -20.40 -1.72 0.19
N GLU A 71 -19.38 -2.35 -0.38
CA GLU A 71 -19.02 -3.73 -0.11
C GLU A 71 -17.71 -3.83 0.68
N LEU A 72 -17.56 -4.93 1.42
CA LEU A 72 -16.41 -5.22 2.25
C LEU A 72 -15.87 -6.62 1.95
N ILE A 73 -14.56 -6.73 1.86
CA ILE A 73 -13.81 -7.99 2.03
C ILE A 73 -12.99 -7.84 3.31
N THR A 74 -13.20 -8.72 4.27
CA THR A 74 -12.48 -8.69 5.56
C THR A 74 -11.28 -9.64 5.55
N CYS A 75 -10.35 -9.44 6.49
CA CYS A 75 -9.32 -10.44 6.82
C CYS A 75 -9.78 -11.33 7.99
N SER A 76 -9.13 -12.48 8.14
CA SER A 76 -9.39 -13.37 9.27
C SER A 76 -8.60 -12.92 10.52
N TYR A 77 -9.16 -13.19 11.71
CA TYR A 77 -8.47 -12.97 12.98
C TYR A 77 -7.53 -14.12 13.36
N THR A 78 -7.48 -15.16 12.54
CA THR A 78 -6.64 -16.31 12.82
C THR A 78 -5.23 -16.01 12.31
N PRO A 79 -4.19 -16.11 13.16
CA PRO A 79 -2.83 -16.02 12.70
C PRO A 79 -2.59 -17.13 11.66
N VAL A 80 -2.49 -16.76 10.40
CA VAL A 80 -2.03 -17.69 9.35
C VAL A 80 -0.53 -17.83 9.55
N ASP A 81 0.02 -19.02 9.32
CA ASP A 81 1.45 -19.34 9.52
C ASP A 81 2.42 -18.42 8.77
N SER A 82 1.95 -17.59 7.85
CA SER A 82 2.69 -16.48 7.27
C SER A 82 1.79 -15.26 7.09
N THR A 83 2.07 -14.18 7.79
CA THR A 83 1.44 -12.85 7.59
C THR A 83 2.02 -12.10 6.38
N THR A 84 2.98 -12.69 5.66
CA THR A 84 3.70 -12.07 4.55
C THR A 84 3.26 -12.68 3.22
N LEU A 85 2.83 -11.83 2.29
CA LEU A 85 2.42 -12.25 0.94
C LEU A 85 3.65 -12.48 0.04
N SER A 86 3.63 -13.59 -0.69
CA SER A 86 4.59 -13.81 -1.78
C SER A 86 4.34 -12.85 -2.95
N GLU A 87 5.34 -12.68 -3.83
CA GLU A 87 5.19 -11.83 -5.03
C GLU A 87 3.99 -12.26 -5.88
N ILE A 88 3.83 -13.56 -6.12
CA ILE A 88 2.72 -14.13 -6.91
C ILE A 88 1.35 -13.81 -6.27
N GLN A 89 1.25 -13.92 -4.95
CA GLN A 89 0.01 -13.60 -4.23
C GLN A 89 -0.33 -12.12 -4.32
N LYS A 90 0.68 -11.23 -4.23
CA LYS A 90 0.49 -9.78 -4.37
C LYS A 90 0.04 -9.40 -5.79
N GLU A 91 0.73 -9.92 -6.81
CA GLU A 91 0.39 -9.66 -8.21
C GLU A 91 -1.05 -10.12 -8.52
N ARG A 92 -1.40 -11.34 -8.12
CA ARG A 92 -2.74 -11.88 -8.29
C ARG A 92 -3.80 -11.04 -7.55
N LEU A 93 -3.52 -10.61 -6.33
CA LEU A 93 -4.43 -9.77 -5.55
C LEU A 93 -4.66 -8.42 -6.24
N VAL A 94 -3.59 -7.73 -6.63
CA VAL A 94 -3.68 -6.43 -7.31
C VAL A 94 -4.42 -6.55 -8.65
N GLU A 95 -4.19 -7.61 -9.43
CA GLU A 95 -4.89 -7.86 -10.68
C GLU A 95 -6.40 -8.01 -10.46
N HIS A 96 -6.82 -8.80 -9.47
CA HIS A 96 -8.23 -8.99 -9.16
C HIS A 96 -8.89 -7.72 -8.60
N LEU A 97 -8.16 -6.91 -7.80
CA LEU A 97 -8.68 -5.64 -7.31
C LEU A 97 -8.85 -4.61 -8.43
N ARG A 98 -7.92 -4.58 -9.40
CA ARG A 98 -8.02 -3.69 -10.58
C ARG A 98 -9.12 -4.10 -11.56
N SER A 99 -9.44 -5.38 -11.64
CA SER A 99 -10.51 -5.90 -12.49
C SER A 99 -11.88 -5.91 -11.83
N ASP A 100 -11.98 -5.43 -10.58
CA ASP A 100 -13.25 -5.35 -9.87
C ASP A 100 -14.19 -4.32 -10.52
N GLU A 101 -15.50 -4.60 -10.47
CA GLU A 101 -16.53 -3.73 -11.04
C GLU A 101 -16.80 -2.45 -10.23
N SER A 102 -16.21 -2.32 -9.04
CA SER A 102 -16.34 -1.15 -8.19
C SER A 102 -15.60 0.04 -8.80
N GLU A 103 -16.19 1.24 -8.68
CA GLU A 103 -15.58 2.48 -9.17
C GLU A 103 -14.38 2.91 -8.30
N TYR A 104 -14.45 2.56 -7.02
CA TYR A 104 -13.37 2.79 -6.06
C TYR A 104 -13.10 1.53 -5.24
N VAL A 105 -11.81 1.19 -5.12
CA VAL A 105 -11.34 0.10 -4.26
C VAL A 105 -10.41 0.69 -3.20
N PHE A 106 -10.76 0.51 -1.94
CA PHE A 106 -9.92 0.91 -0.80
C PHE A 106 -9.19 -0.31 -0.24
N MET A 107 -7.88 -0.21 -0.11
CA MET A 107 -7.04 -1.17 0.60
C MET A 107 -6.67 -0.59 1.97
N ASP A 108 -7.21 -1.15 3.06
CA ASP A 108 -6.80 -0.81 4.43
C ASP A 108 -5.59 -1.63 4.82
N LEU A 109 -4.41 -1.03 4.77
CA LEU A 109 -3.14 -1.72 5.00
C LEU A 109 -2.72 -1.65 6.47
N GLY A 110 -2.08 -2.70 6.94
CA GLY A 110 -1.46 -2.75 8.25
C GLY A 110 -0.36 -1.69 8.45
N ALA A 111 0.15 -1.59 9.67
CA ALA A 111 1.29 -0.75 9.99
C ALA A 111 2.61 -1.46 9.70
N GLY A 112 3.68 -0.68 9.46
CA GLY A 112 5.03 -1.22 9.29
C GLY A 112 5.58 -1.04 7.88
N VAL A 113 6.80 -1.53 7.69
CA VAL A 113 7.58 -1.40 6.45
C VAL A 113 7.89 -2.77 5.82
N ALA A 114 7.04 -3.77 6.07
CA ALA A 114 7.17 -5.07 5.41
C ALA A 114 7.00 -4.90 3.89
N HIS A 115 7.69 -5.71 3.12
CA HIS A 115 7.74 -5.57 1.67
C HIS A 115 6.38 -5.69 0.99
N ASP A 116 5.51 -6.57 1.50
CA ASP A 116 4.14 -6.73 1.02
C ASP A 116 3.29 -5.46 1.24
N ILE A 117 3.40 -4.83 2.41
CA ILE A 117 2.72 -3.55 2.70
C ILE A 117 3.21 -2.45 1.76
N LEU A 118 4.53 -2.32 1.57
CA LEU A 118 5.12 -1.32 0.68
C LEU A 118 4.70 -1.54 -0.78
N ASP A 119 4.66 -2.80 -1.22
CA ASP A 119 4.29 -3.16 -2.59
C ASP A 119 2.79 -2.91 -2.86
N LEU A 120 1.91 -3.28 -1.93
CA LEU A 120 0.47 -3.01 -2.04
C LEU A 120 0.17 -1.50 -1.99
N PHE A 121 0.84 -0.76 -1.10
CA PHE A 121 0.73 0.69 -1.05
C PHE A 121 1.19 1.33 -2.37
N ALA A 122 2.31 0.87 -2.93
CA ALA A 122 2.83 1.37 -4.20
C ALA A 122 1.92 1.04 -5.40
N ALA A 123 1.18 -0.08 -5.35
CA ALA A 123 0.28 -0.52 -6.41
C ALA A 123 -1.00 0.31 -6.54
N ALA A 124 -1.39 1.07 -5.51
CA ALA A 124 -2.56 1.93 -5.55
C ALA A 124 -2.36 3.13 -6.50
N ASP A 125 -3.43 3.58 -7.17
CA ASP A 125 -3.40 4.79 -8.00
C ASP A 125 -3.26 6.04 -7.12
N LEU A 126 -4.06 6.13 -6.05
CA LEU A 126 -3.96 7.16 -5.02
C LEU A 126 -3.45 6.55 -3.70
N LYS A 127 -2.35 7.06 -3.23
CA LYS A 127 -1.69 6.61 -2.00
C LYS A 127 -1.98 7.60 -0.87
N VAL A 128 -2.57 7.11 0.22
CA VAL A 128 -2.93 7.96 1.37
C VAL A 128 -2.15 7.51 2.60
N LEU A 129 -1.31 8.38 3.11
CA LEU A 129 -0.54 8.18 4.33
C LEU A 129 -1.22 8.90 5.49
N VAL A 130 -1.69 8.15 6.48
CA VAL A 130 -2.34 8.72 7.67
C VAL A 130 -1.33 8.79 8.81
N THR A 131 -1.21 9.96 9.44
CA THR A 131 -0.36 10.19 10.62
C THR A 131 -1.05 11.08 11.65
N ALA A 132 -0.45 11.22 12.82
CA ALA A 132 -0.91 12.12 13.89
C ALA A 132 0.13 13.23 14.14
N PRO A 133 -0.24 14.37 14.77
CA PRO A 133 0.67 15.48 15.04
C PRO A 133 1.58 15.21 16.25
N GLU A 134 2.09 14.01 16.34
CA GLU A 134 3.01 13.54 17.39
C GLU A 134 4.36 13.22 16.76
N SER A 135 5.46 13.57 17.41
CA SER A 135 6.82 13.42 16.89
C SER A 135 7.11 11.99 16.42
N LEU A 136 6.71 10.99 17.19
CA LEU A 136 6.92 9.59 16.83
C LEU A 136 6.07 9.17 15.62
N ALA A 137 4.82 9.61 15.55
CA ALA A 137 3.94 9.31 14.42
C ALA A 137 4.46 9.95 13.12
N LEU A 138 4.91 11.20 13.19
CA LEU A 138 5.52 11.91 12.06
C LEU A 138 6.82 11.24 11.61
N HIS A 139 7.68 10.84 12.56
CA HIS A 139 8.89 10.08 12.24
C HIS A 139 8.58 8.76 11.54
N ASN A 140 7.62 7.99 12.06
CA ASN A 140 7.21 6.72 11.45
C ASN A 140 6.61 6.92 10.04
N ALA A 141 5.82 7.98 9.84
CA ALA A 141 5.28 8.34 8.53
C ALA A 141 6.40 8.69 7.53
N PHE A 142 7.41 9.43 7.98
CA PHE A 142 8.58 9.75 7.16
C PHE A 142 9.38 8.49 6.78
N VAL A 143 9.66 7.62 7.76
CA VAL A 143 10.35 6.33 7.51
C VAL A 143 9.56 5.47 6.53
N PHE A 144 8.23 5.41 6.68
CA PHE A 144 7.37 4.67 5.74
C PHE A 144 7.46 5.25 4.32
N ALA A 145 7.26 6.56 4.14
CA ALA A 145 7.32 7.20 2.83
C ALA A 145 8.68 6.98 2.15
N LYS A 146 9.77 7.10 2.92
CA LYS A 146 11.12 6.80 2.45
C LYS A 146 11.28 5.34 2.01
N SER A 147 10.74 4.40 2.80
CA SER A 147 10.78 2.97 2.47
C SER A 147 10.01 2.65 1.20
N VAL A 148 8.84 3.28 1.00
CA VAL A 148 8.08 3.17 -0.26
C VAL A 148 8.90 3.68 -1.43
N ALA A 149 9.50 4.87 -1.31
CA ALA A 149 10.32 5.46 -2.36
C ALA A 149 11.48 4.53 -2.78
N TYR A 150 12.20 3.98 -1.81
CA TYR A 150 13.29 3.03 -2.09
C TYR A 150 12.79 1.72 -2.69
N ARG A 151 11.66 1.20 -2.20
CA ARG A 151 11.08 -0.05 -2.73
C ARG A 151 10.64 0.10 -4.18
N VAL A 152 9.93 1.19 -4.50
CA VAL A 152 9.49 1.48 -5.86
C VAL A 152 10.70 1.67 -6.78
N LEU A 153 11.70 2.43 -6.33
CA LEU A 153 12.92 2.65 -7.11
C LEU A 153 13.65 1.34 -7.39
N ALA A 154 13.86 0.49 -6.38
CA ALA A 154 14.53 -0.79 -6.55
C ALA A 154 13.83 -1.66 -7.59
N ARG A 155 12.49 -1.79 -7.50
CA ARG A 155 11.70 -2.58 -8.47
C ARG A 155 11.73 -1.98 -9.87
N SER A 156 11.58 -0.67 -10.00
CA SER A 156 11.62 -0.01 -11.31
C SER A 156 12.99 -0.15 -11.98
N LEU A 157 14.07 -0.03 -11.21
CA LEU A 157 15.41 -0.25 -11.72
C LEU A 157 15.65 -1.70 -12.20
N GLU A 158 14.98 -2.70 -11.62
CA GLU A 158 15.04 -4.09 -12.09
C GLU A 158 14.45 -4.28 -13.49
N GLN A 159 13.48 -3.44 -13.86
CA GLN A 159 12.81 -3.49 -15.16
C GLN A 159 13.58 -2.73 -16.24
N THR A 160 14.68 -2.04 -15.89
CA THR A 160 15.51 -1.30 -16.84
C THR A 160 16.58 -2.19 -17.48
N GLY A 161 17.11 -1.76 -18.62
CA GLY A 161 18.29 -2.38 -19.25
C GLY A 161 19.62 -2.15 -18.52
N LEU A 162 19.61 -1.47 -17.38
CA LEU A 162 20.82 -1.20 -16.60
C LEU A 162 21.46 -2.48 -16.06
N SER A 163 22.80 -2.54 -16.07
CA SER A 163 23.52 -3.68 -15.49
C SER A 163 23.22 -3.79 -13.97
N LYS A 164 23.26 -5.00 -13.43
CA LYS A 164 23.08 -5.27 -11.99
C LYS A 164 24.00 -4.41 -11.13
N ARG A 165 25.26 -4.26 -11.54
CA ARG A 165 26.24 -3.42 -10.83
C ARG A 165 25.81 -1.96 -10.79
N HIS A 166 25.36 -1.42 -11.92
CA HIS A 166 24.92 -0.04 -12.03
C HIS A 166 23.68 0.24 -11.15
N ARG A 167 22.68 -0.64 -11.18
CA ARG A 167 21.50 -0.55 -10.30
C ARG A 167 21.88 -0.55 -8.82
N GLN A 168 22.78 -1.45 -8.43
CA GLN A 168 23.28 -1.52 -7.06
C GLN A 168 24.03 -0.25 -6.63
N ASP A 169 24.81 0.36 -7.52
CA ASP A 169 25.51 1.59 -7.24
C ASP A 169 24.55 2.77 -7.03
N ILE A 170 23.50 2.88 -7.84
CA ILE A 170 22.42 3.87 -7.66
C ILE A 170 21.74 3.68 -6.29
N ILE A 171 21.29 2.48 -5.99
CA ILE A 171 20.62 2.16 -4.71
C ILE A 171 21.57 2.44 -3.53
N LYS A 172 22.82 2.04 -3.61
CA LYS A 172 23.80 2.26 -2.56
C LYS A 172 24.06 3.76 -2.30
N GLN A 173 24.11 4.58 -3.35
CA GLN A 173 24.26 6.02 -3.21
C GLN A 173 23.05 6.66 -2.52
N LEU A 174 21.84 6.21 -2.83
CA LEU A 174 20.61 6.65 -2.17
C LEU A 174 20.57 6.27 -0.68
N TYR A 175 20.99 5.06 -0.32
CA TYR A 175 21.07 4.66 1.08
C TYR A 175 22.16 5.38 1.88
N ALA A 176 23.30 5.70 1.23
CA ALA A 176 24.43 6.33 1.88
C ALA A 176 24.24 7.84 2.17
N SER A 177 23.25 8.47 1.55
CA SER A 177 23.09 9.93 1.61
C SER A 177 22.41 10.48 2.86
N GLY A 178 22.02 9.62 3.84
CA GLY A 178 21.36 10.06 5.07
C GLY A 178 19.93 10.60 4.85
N ASP A 179 19.28 11.03 5.91
CA ASP A 179 17.84 11.25 5.94
C ASP A 179 17.31 12.54 5.29
N HIS A 180 18.16 13.43 4.79
CA HIS A 180 17.69 14.81 4.58
C HIS A 180 17.64 15.31 3.15
N GLU A 181 18.15 14.59 2.10
CA GLU A 181 18.30 15.21 0.79
C GLU A 181 18.28 14.23 -0.39
N ILE A 182 17.08 13.77 -0.73
CA ILE A 182 16.85 12.98 -1.96
C ILE A 182 17.39 13.77 -3.17
N GLU A 183 17.14 15.09 -3.26
CA GLU A 183 17.62 15.94 -4.36
C GLU A 183 19.15 15.98 -4.44
N ARG A 184 19.84 16.16 -3.33
CA ARG A 184 21.33 16.12 -3.33
C ARG A 184 21.87 14.76 -3.75
N THR A 185 21.15 13.69 -3.42
CA THR A 185 21.55 12.37 -3.85
C THR A 185 21.35 12.19 -5.36
N ILE A 186 20.25 12.67 -5.89
CA ILE A 186 20.01 12.70 -7.34
C ILE A 186 21.08 13.51 -8.04
N ASP A 187 21.49 14.66 -7.49
CA ASP A 187 22.56 15.47 -8.05
C ASP A 187 23.93 14.76 -8.00
N ARG A 188 24.24 14.00 -6.94
CA ARG A 188 25.44 13.16 -6.90
C ARG A 188 25.41 12.04 -7.94
N ILE A 189 24.25 11.39 -8.13
CA ILE A 189 24.09 10.40 -9.18
C ILE A 189 24.32 11.07 -10.54
N ARG A 190 23.76 12.26 -10.75
CA ARG A 190 23.85 13.01 -12.01
C ARG A 190 25.30 13.33 -12.41
N THR A 191 26.20 13.59 -11.47
CA THR A 191 27.61 13.83 -11.78
C THR A 191 28.32 12.63 -12.39
N ARG A 192 27.78 11.41 -12.23
CA ARG A 192 28.36 10.15 -12.72
C ARG A 192 27.51 9.48 -13.78
N ASP A 193 26.19 9.69 -13.69
CA ASP A 193 25.17 9.05 -14.52
C ASP A 193 23.95 9.98 -14.63
N SER A 194 23.89 10.74 -15.71
CA SER A 194 22.80 11.69 -15.94
C SER A 194 21.50 10.98 -16.29
N GLU A 195 21.53 9.84 -16.99
CA GLU A 195 20.35 9.05 -17.35
C GLU A 195 19.74 8.39 -16.11
N GLY A 196 20.57 7.76 -15.29
CA GLY A 196 20.15 7.18 -14.01
C GLY A 196 19.56 8.22 -13.06
N ALA A 197 20.10 9.42 -13.00
CA ALA A 197 19.56 10.51 -12.18
C ALA A 197 18.18 10.97 -12.67
N ASN A 198 17.96 11.07 -13.98
CA ASN A 198 16.69 11.46 -14.57
C ASN A 198 15.64 10.37 -14.32
N LEU A 199 16.00 9.11 -14.48
CA LEU A 199 15.13 7.97 -14.19
C LEU A 199 14.70 7.95 -12.71
N VAL A 200 15.61 8.14 -11.78
CA VAL A 200 15.31 8.23 -10.34
C VAL A 200 14.32 9.37 -10.07
N ARG A 201 14.53 10.54 -10.66
CA ARG A 201 13.63 11.70 -10.49
C ARG A 201 12.23 11.43 -11.04
N GLU A 202 12.13 10.81 -12.21
CA GLU A 202 10.85 10.42 -12.81
C GLU A 202 10.09 9.42 -11.93
N ILE A 203 10.76 8.36 -11.47
CA ILE A 203 10.16 7.34 -10.61
C ILE A 203 9.63 7.96 -9.32
N LEU A 204 10.43 8.81 -8.66
CA LEU A 204 10.04 9.44 -7.40
C LEU A 204 8.94 10.50 -7.61
N GLY A 205 8.97 11.23 -8.72
CA GLY A 205 7.95 12.22 -9.08
C GLY A 205 6.56 11.61 -9.30
N ASN A 206 6.48 10.34 -9.66
CA ASN A 206 5.23 9.62 -9.90
C ASN A 206 4.63 8.97 -8.64
N LEU A 207 5.25 9.12 -7.46
CA LEU A 207 4.77 8.46 -6.24
C LEU A 207 3.43 8.98 -5.70
N ASN A 208 3.05 10.20 -5.96
CA ASN A 208 1.74 10.80 -5.62
C ASN A 208 1.15 10.37 -4.26
N ILE A 209 1.82 10.72 -3.16
CA ILE A 209 1.36 10.39 -1.81
C ILE A 209 0.62 11.58 -1.21
N ALA A 210 -0.67 11.39 -0.90
CA ALA A 210 -1.44 12.32 -0.09
C ALA A 210 -1.21 12.03 1.40
N VAL A 211 -1.16 13.07 2.24
CA VAL A 211 -0.97 12.92 3.69
C VAL A 211 -2.18 13.45 4.43
N ILE A 212 -2.75 12.62 5.31
CA ILE A 212 -3.80 13.01 6.26
C ILE A 212 -3.16 13.15 7.64
N LEU A 213 -3.24 14.35 8.20
CA LEU A 213 -2.88 14.61 9.60
C LEU A 213 -4.14 14.46 10.44
N ASN A 214 -4.30 13.32 11.10
CA ASN A 214 -5.44 13.01 11.96
C ASN A 214 -5.14 13.40 13.41
N LYS A 215 -6.13 14.02 14.07
CA LYS A 215 -6.00 14.48 15.47
C LYS A 215 -6.83 13.60 16.42
#